data_f794058c2b1c6f3c4e51af4f13081638
#
_entry.id   f794058c2b1c6f3c4e51af4f13081638
#
_cell.length_a   1.000
_cell.length_b   1.000
_cell.length_c   1.000
_cell.angle_alpha   90.00
_cell.angle_beta   90.00
_cell.angle_gamma   90.00
#
_symmetry.space_group_name_H-M   'P 1'
#
loop_
_entity.id
_entity.type
_entity.pdbx_description
1 polymer ?
#
loop_
_entity_poly.entity_id
_entity_poly.type
_entity_poly.pdbx_seq_one_letter_code
_entity_poly.pdbx_strand_id
1 'polypeptide(L)'
;MTLFPDVDQAVFPDAVQEHFHLGQHHRNLPWRDEFAALGQPIHMVAGEAIHVPVKTPHWVKNGPLPSISLSLTWRSEWSYAEADARAFNHLLRGLGLRPARPAAYPSRNLAKSLAWRALRKVRGAA
;
A
#
# COMPACT_ATOMS: atom_id res chain seq x y z
N MET A 1 4.19 -13.48 12.98
CA MET A 1 3.94 -12.29 12.12
C MET A 1 3.44 -11.14 12.98
N THR A 2 3.79 -9.89 12.67
CA THR A 2 3.21 -8.72 13.34
C THR A 2 2.46 -7.90 12.30
N LEU A 3 1.20 -7.60 12.56
CA LEU A 3 0.36 -6.76 11.72
C LEU A 3 0.18 -5.38 12.36
N PHE A 4 -0.02 -4.37 11.53
CA PHE A 4 -0.32 -3.00 11.93
C PHE A 4 -1.68 -2.58 11.34
N PRO A 5 -2.80 -3.09 11.90
CA PRO A 5 -4.13 -2.67 11.49
C PRO A 5 -4.37 -1.23 11.92
N ASP A 6 -5.29 -0.55 11.25
CA ASP A 6 -5.78 0.80 11.61
C ASP A 6 -4.72 1.91 11.76
N VAL A 7 -3.56 1.73 11.15
CA VAL A 7 -2.44 2.68 11.26
C VAL A 7 -2.17 3.45 9.97
N ASP A 8 -3.17 3.57 9.14
CA ASP A 8 -3.04 4.15 7.80
C ASP A 8 -2.40 5.54 7.78
N GLN A 9 -2.53 6.32 8.84
CA GLN A 9 -1.92 7.64 8.94
C GLN A 9 -0.62 7.67 9.77
N ALA A 10 -0.50 6.82 10.77
CA ALA A 10 0.67 6.80 11.63
C ALA A 10 1.86 6.08 10.96
N VAL A 11 1.64 4.85 10.50
CA VAL A 11 2.68 4.00 9.91
C VAL A 11 2.71 4.11 8.39
N PHE A 12 1.56 4.30 7.76
CA PHE A 12 1.41 4.31 6.31
C PHE A 12 0.62 5.54 5.82
N PRO A 13 1.15 6.76 6.01
CA PRO A 13 0.48 8.00 5.63
C PRO A 13 0.28 8.10 4.11
N ASP A 14 -0.68 8.94 3.69
CA ASP A 14 -1.04 9.09 2.27
C ASP A 14 0.14 9.37 1.37
N ALA A 15 1.06 10.23 1.78
CA ALA A 15 2.25 10.55 0.98
C ALA A 15 3.12 9.31 0.71
N VAL A 16 3.28 8.42 1.69
CA VAL A 16 4.02 7.16 1.54
C VAL A 16 3.26 6.19 0.64
N GLN A 17 1.94 6.08 0.82
CA GLN A 17 1.08 5.25 -0.04
C GLN A 17 1.11 5.73 -1.49
N GLU A 18 1.03 7.03 -1.71
CA GLU A 18 1.08 7.64 -3.04
C GLU A 18 2.42 7.38 -3.73
N HIS A 19 3.54 7.55 -3.00
CA HIS A 19 4.88 7.26 -3.51
C HIS A 19 5.06 5.78 -3.88
N PHE A 20 4.56 4.88 -3.04
CA PHE A 20 4.58 3.44 -3.29
C PHE A 20 3.92 3.05 -4.62
N HIS A 21 2.84 3.73 -5.00
CA HIS A 21 2.10 3.43 -6.24
C HIS A 21 2.71 4.02 -7.52
N LEU A 22 3.81 4.75 -7.42
CA LEU A 22 4.56 5.20 -8.62
C LEU A 22 5.41 4.11 -9.27
N GLY A 23 5.36 2.89 -8.78
CA GLY A 23 6.13 1.77 -9.32
C GLY A 23 7.56 1.69 -8.77
N GLN A 24 7.89 2.50 -7.78
CA GLN A 24 9.11 2.32 -7.04
C GLN A 24 8.90 1.17 -6.05
N HIS A 25 9.51 0.04 -6.35
CA HIS A 25 9.35 -1.21 -5.59
C HIS A 25 10.05 -1.19 -4.23
N HIS A 26 9.73 -0.22 -3.42
CA HIS A 26 10.18 -0.22 -2.04
C HIS A 26 9.28 -1.14 -1.23
N ARG A 27 9.74 -2.35 -1.01
CA ARG A 27 9.06 -3.31 -0.14
C ARG A 27 9.10 -2.90 1.33
N ASN A 28 10.05 -2.03 1.68
CA ASN A 28 10.24 -1.59 3.05
C ASN A 28 9.70 -0.18 3.23
N LEU A 29 8.77 -0.04 4.15
CA LEU A 29 8.31 1.26 4.61
C LEU A 29 9.35 1.89 5.54
N PRO A 30 9.43 3.23 5.62
CA PRO A 30 10.24 3.88 6.63
C PRO A 30 9.82 3.38 8.02
N TRP A 31 10.78 2.85 8.77
CA TRP A 31 10.52 2.35 10.11
C TRP A 31 10.91 3.39 11.17
N ARG A 32 10.12 3.47 12.23
CA ARG A 32 10.43 4.20 13.46
C ARG A 32 10.10 3.30 14.65
N ASP A 33 10.95 3.29 15.65
CA ASP A 33 10.83 2.34 16.79
C ASP A 33 9.51 2.52 17.58
N GLU A 34 8.96 3.72 17.59
CA GLU A 34 7.66 4.01 18.19
C GLU A 34 6.51 3.22 17.55
N PHE A 35 6.65 2.78 16.29
CA PHE A 35 5.64 1.97 15.62
C PHE A 35 5.51 0.58 16.23
N ALA A 36 6.53 0.08 16.92
CA ALA A 36 6.50 -1.25 17.52
C ALA A 36 5.31 -1.42 18.48
N ALA A 37 4.95 -0.38 19.21
CA ALA A 37 3.82 -0.39 20.14
C ALA A 37 2.45 -0.50 19.45
N LEU A 38 2.36 -0.19 18.16
CA LEU A 38 1.12 -0.26 17.38
C LEU A 38 0.91 -1.63 16.74
N GLY A 39 1.92 -2.49 16.79
CA GLY A 39 1.90 -3.80 16.16
C GLY A 39 1.13 -4.84 16.96
N GLN A 40 0.36 -5.66 16.27
CA GLN A 40 -0.33 -6.82 16.85
C GLN A 40 0.45 -8.08 16.49
N PRO A 41 1.18 -8.70 17.44
CA PRO A 41 1.89 -9.92 17.18
C PRO A 41 0.92 -11.10 17.07
N ILE A 42 1.10 -11.90 16.02
CA ILE A 42 0.35 -13.13 15.78
C ILE A 42 1.35 -14.26 15.71
N HIS A 43 1.20 -15.22 16.61
CA HIS A 43 1.97 -16.45 16.59
C HIS A 43 1.30 -17.42 15.63
N MET A 44 2.06 -17.94 14.66
CA MET A 44 1.55 -18.87 13.67
C MET A 44 2.32 -20.18 13.76
N VAL A 45 1.62 -21.29 13.66
CA VAL A 45 2.19 -22.63 13.60
C VAL A 45 1.89 -23.28 12.25
N ALA A 46 2.53 -24.41 11.98
CA ALA A 46 2.32 -25.14 10.74
C ALA A 46 0.84 -25.51 10.53
N GLY A 47 0.33 -25.31 9.33
CA GLY A 47 -1.07 -25.56 8.97
C GLY A 47 -2.00 -24.36 9.17
N GLU A 48 -1.54 -23.28 9.77
CA GLU A 48 -2.35 -22.06 9.93
C GLU A 48 -2.20 -21.13 8.74
N ALA A 49 -3.26 -20.36 8.51
CA ALA A 49 -3.31 -19.29 7.52
C ALA A 49 -3.83 -18.01 8.16
N ILE A 50 -3.36 -16.88 7.67
CA ILE A 50 -3.79 -15.57 8.09
C ILE A 50 -4.22 -14.74 6.88
N HIS A 51 -5.34 -14.07 6.99
CA HIS A 51 -5.74 -13.03 6.04
C HIS A 51 -5.11 -11.70 6.46
N VAL A 52 -4.27 -11.15 5.59
CA VAL A 52 -3.71 -9.80 5.77
C VAL A 52 -4.55 -8.85 4.93
N PRO A 53 -5.31 -7.92 5.55
CA PRO A 53 -6.09 -6.94 4.80
C PRO A 53 -5.20 -6.10 3.88
N VAL A 54 -5.78 -5.63 2.78
CA VAL A 54 -5.05 -4.75 1.84
C VAL A 54 -4.51 -3.51 2.56
N LYS A 55 -3.29 -3.13 2.22
CA LYS A 55 -2.57 -1.97 2.82
C LYS A 55 -2.23 -2.11 4.31
N THR A 56 -2.36 -3.29 4.90
CA THR A 56 -1.91 -3.53 6.26
C THR A 56 -0.40 -3.75 6.28
N PRO A 57 0.40 -2.82 6.81
CA PRO A 57 1.82 -3.05 7.01
C PRO A 57 2.04 -4.26 7.91
N HIS A 58 3.05 -5.04 7.60
CA HIS A 58 3.36 -6.23 8.40
C HIS A 58 4.81 -6.65 8.22
N TRP A 59 5.31 -7.37 9.19
CA TRP A 59 6.58 -8.07 9.09
C TRP A 59 6.46 -9.51 9.58
N VAL A 60 7.46 -10.32 9.21
CA VAL A 60 7.59 -11.69 9.67
C VAL A 60 8.92 -11.84 10.41
N LYS A 61 8.87 -12.40 11.60
CA LYS A 61 10.05 -12.85 12.34
C LYS A 61 9.94 -14.35 12.52
N ASN A 62 10.85 -15.08 11.92
CA ASN A 62 10.94 -16.53 12.08
C ASN A 62 11.61 -16.90 13.41
N GLY A 63 11.28 -18.07 13.91
CA GLY A 63 12.03 -18.72 14.99
C GLY A 63 13.40 -19.23 14.52
N PRO A 64 14.08 -20.02 15.35
CA PRO A 64 15.41 -20.55 15.04
C PRO A 64 15.41 -21.65 13.96
N LEU A 65 14.26 -22.23 13.66
CA LEU A 65 14.12 -23.28 12.66
C LEU A 65 13.67 -22.71 11.30
N PRO A 66 14.02 -23.37 10.19
CA PRO A 66 13.50 -23.02 8.87
C PRO A 66 11.97 -23.00 8.84
N SER A 67 11.37 -22.05 8.15
CA SER A 67 9.93 -21.97 7.91
C SER A 67 9.64 -21.80 6.44
N ILE A 68 8.55 -22.41 5.97
CA ILE A 68 8.06 -22.27 4.60
C ILE A 68 6.67 -21.63 4.69
N SER A 69 6.44 -20.59 3.92
CA SER A 69 5.14 -19.95 3.80
C SER A 69 4.72 -19.79 2.33
N LEU A 70 3.44 -19.96 2.07
CA LEU A 70 2.83 -19.69 0.78
C LEU A 70 2.01 -18.40 0.89
N SER A 71 2.28 -17.43 0.03
CA SER A 71 1.51 -16.20 -0.04
C SER A 71 0.63 -16.19 -1.30
N LEU A 72 -0.67 -15.97 -1.10
CA LEU A 72 -1.62 -15.78 -2.18
C LEU A 72 -2.03 -14.32 -2.21
N THR A 73 -1.80 -13.65 -3.33
CA THR A 73 -2.14 -12.24 -3.51
C THR A 73 -3.00 -12.07 -4.74
N TRP A 74 -4.08 -11.31 -4.60
CA TRP A 74 -4.95 -10.97 -5.74
C TRP A 74 -5.21 -9.47 -5.81
N ARG A 75 -5.57 -9.02 -7.00
CA ARG A 75 -5.96 -7.63 -7.27
C ARG A 75 -7.29 -7.60 -7.99
N SER A 76 -8.01 -6.51 -7.82
CA SER A 76 -9.26 -6.21 -8.54
C SER A 76 -9.12 -4.90 -9.32
N GLU A 77 -10.07 -4.63 -10.21
CA GLU A 77 -10.14 -3.34 -10.90
C GLU A 77 -10.18 -2.16 -9.93
N TRP A 78 -10.77 -2.36 -8.75
CA TRP A 78 -10.84 -1.36 -7.69
C TRP A 78 -9.46 -1.00 -7.15
N SER A 79 -8.61 -1.99 -6.95
CA SER A 79 -7.24 -1.76 -6.50
C SER A 79 -6.40 -1.02 -7.56
N TYR A 80 -6.65 -1.27 -8.84
CA TYR A 80 -5.98 -0.53 -9.91
C TYR A 80 -6.45 0.93 -9.98
N ALA A 81 -7.76 1.19 -9.88
CA ALA A 81 -8.28 2.55 -9.89
C ALA A 81 -7.77 3.37 -8.68
N GLU A 82 -7.67 2.75 -7.51
CA GLU A 82 -7.08 3.40 -6.34
C GLU A 82 -5.58 3.66 -6.53
N ALA A 83 -4.83 2.70 -7.04
CA ALA A 83 -3.40 2.85 -7.32
C ALA A 83 -3.11 4.00 -8.29
N ASP A 84 -3.87 4.07 -9.39
CA ASP A 84 -3.78 5.16 -10.36
C ASP A 84 -4.09 6.52 -9.71
N ALA A 85 -5.15 6.58 -8.88
CA ALA A 85 -5.53 7.81 -8.20
C ALA A 85 -4.48 8.26 -7.17
N ARG A 86 -3.83 7.34 -6.48
CA ARG A 86 -2.71 7.65 -5.57
C ARG A 86 -1.50 8.16 -6.32
N ALA A 87 -1.13 7.53 -7.42
CA ALA A 87 -0.03 7.98 -8.27
C ALA A 87 -0.31 9.39 -8.83
N PHE A 88 -1.55 9.68 -9.23
CA PHE A 88 -1.96 11.02 -9.66
C PHE A 88 -1.90 12.03 -8.51
N ASN A 89 -2.35 11.67 -7.32
CA ASN A 89 -2.23 12.52 -6.13
C ASN A 89 -0.79 12.88 -5.81
N HIS A 90 0.15 11.93 -5.94
CA HIS A 90 1.56 12.21 -5.74
C HIS A 90 2.06 13.32 -6.69
N LEU A 91 1.68 13.24 -7.96
CA LEU A 91 2.01 14.29 -8.92
C LEU A 91 1.43 15.65 -8.51
N LEU A 92 0.16 15.69 -8.10
CA LEU A 92 -0.49 16.92 -7.64
C LEU A 92 0.19 17.51 -6.40
N ARG A 93 0.63 16.67 -5.46
CA ARG A 93 1.41 17.14 -4.28
C ARG A 93 2.77 17.69 -4.67
N GLY A 94 3.43 17.11 -5.66
CA GLY A 94 4.66 17.65 -6.22
C GLY A 94 4.49 19.05 -6.84
N LEU A 95 3.27 19.41 -7.25
CA LEU A 95 2.89 20.74 -7.71
C LEU A 95 2.38 21.66 -6.59
N GLY A 96 2.53 21.28 -5.32
CA GLY A 96 2.09 22.05 -4.16
C GLY A 96 0.59 21.95 -3.84
N LEU A 97 -0.16 21.12 -4.54
CA LEU A 97 -1.59 20.93 -4.30
C LEU A 97 -1.85 19.95 -3.15
N ARG A 98 -3.03 20.02 -2.56
CA ARG A 98 -3.49 19.12 -1.49
C ARG A 98 -4.67 18.27 -1.98
N PRO A 99 -4.43 17.24 -2.79
CA PRO A 99 -5.51 16.41 -3.32
C PRO A 99 -6.21 15.63 -2.21
N ALA A 100 -7.52 15.44 -2.37
CA ALA A 100 -8.27 14.56 -1.49
C ALA A 100 -7.80 13.10 -1.66
N ARG A 101 -7.87 12.34 -0.56
CA ARG A 101 -7.60 10.90 -0.56
C ARG A 101 -8.45 10.18 -1.61
N PRO A 102 -7.94 9.09 -2.20
CA PRO A 102 -8.78 8.19 -2.97
C PRO A 102 -9.93 7.67 -2.11
N ALA A 103 -11.13 7.67 -2.68
CA ALA A 103 -12.30 7.15 -2.00
C ALA A 103 -12.27 5.62 -1.91
N ALA A 104 -12.97 5.07 -0.92
CA ALA A 104 -13.14 3.63 -0.77
C ALA A 104 -13.86 3.00 -1.99
N TYR A 105 -14.74 3.76 -2.66
CA TYR A 105 -15.46 3.29 -3.83
C TYR A 105 -14.73 3.69 -5.12
N PRO A 106 -14.46 2.74 -6.03
CA PRO A 106 -13.64 2.95 -7.22
C PRO A 106 -14.22 3.96 -8.20
N SER A 107 -15.55 4.05 -8.31
CA SER A 107 -16.21 5.03 -9.21
C SER A 107 -15.82 6.48 -8.90
N ARG A 108 -15.55 6.81 -7.64
CA ARG A 108 -15.10 8.15 -7.24
C ARG A 108 -13.63 8.42 -7.57
N ASN A 109 -12.87 7.38 -7.87
CA ASN A 109 -11.46 7.50 -8.25
C ASN A 109 -11.27 7.55 -9.77
N LEU A 110 -12.32 7.31 -10.55
CA LEU A 110 -12.24 7.14 -12.00
C LEU A 110 -11.60 8.34 -12.71
N ALA A 111 -11.98 9.57 -12.37
CA ALA A 111 -11.43 10.76 -12.99
C ALA A 111 -9.90 10.85 -12.81
N LYS A 112 -9.41 10.61 -11.59
CA LYS A 112 -7.97 10.60 -11.29
C LYS A 112 -7.26 9.45 -11.98
N SER A 113 -7.87 8.26 -12.01
CA SER A 113 -7.35 7.08 -12.70
C SER A 113 -7.20 7.35 -14.21
N LEU A 114 -8.21 7.89 -14.85
CA LEU A 114 -8.16 8.23 -16.27
C LEU A 114 -7.11 9.31 -16.57
N ALA A 115 -7.04 10.35 -15.75
CA ALA A 115 -6.02 11.40 -15.88
C ALA A 115 -4.61 10.82 -15.77
N TRP A 116 -4.36 9.93 -14.80
CA TRP A 116 -3.08 9.27 -14.65
C TRP A 116 -2.72 8.39 -15.86
N ARG A 117 -3.68 7.60 -16.35
CA ARG A 117 -3.47 6.74 -17.53
C ARG A 117 -3.18 7.56 -18.78
N ALA A 118 -3.86 8.67 -18.98
CA ALA A 118 -3.59 9.60 -20.08
C ALA A 118 -2.17 10.17 -19.99
N LEU A 119 -1.77 10.66 -18.82
CA LEU A 119 -0.41 11.17 -18.59
C LEU A 119 0.68 10.13 -18.85
N ARG A 120 0.46 8.89 -18.42
CA ARG A 120 1.40 7.79 -18.69
C ARG A 120 1.57 7.52 -20.18
N LYS A 121 0.49 7.56 -20.95
CA LYS A 121 0.58 7.39 -22.41
C LYS A 121 1.41 8.49 -23.06
N VAL A 122 1.20 9.75 -22.67
CA VAL A 122 1.97 10.87 -23.21
C VAL A 122 3.45 10.76 -22.81
N ARG A 123 3.76 10.39 -21.58
CA ARG A 123 5.15 10.24 -21.11
C ARG A 123 5.86 9.00 -21.65
N GLY A 124 5.14 7.93 -21.96
CA GLY A 124 5.69 6.71 -22.55
C GLY A 124 5.80 6.76 -24.07
N ALA A 125 5.24 7.78 -24.70
CA ALA A 125 5.34 8.05 -26.13
C ALA A 125 6.44 9.06 -26.48
N ALA A 126 7.10 9.63 -25.47
CA ALA A 126 8.25 10.52 -25.59
C ALA A 126 9.53 9.80 -25.18
#